data_d1400eb6ad7e96409d783085be089248
#
_entry.id   d1400eb6ad7e96409d783085be089248
#
_cell.length_a   1.000
_cell.length_b   1.000
_cell.length_c   1.000
_cell.angle_alpha   90.00
_cell.angle_beta   90.00
_cell.angle_gamma   90.00
#
_symmetry.space_group_name_H-M   'P 1'
#
loop_
_entity.id
_entity.type
_entity.pdbx_description
1 polymer ?
#
loop_
_entity_poly.entity_id
_entity_poly.type
_entity_poly.pdbx_seq_one_letter_code
_entity_poly.pdbx_strand_id
1 'polypeptide(L)'
;MTAPTAPGWAERLRDPDERTLGLLLPWALPLSFAGLIFAWFFHTEYGVANDVLRRLGLASSAEPKMWLLQPAWAMGAICLTIIWKTSSFMALILLAGLQMIPKTLYEAAEVDGASRWQQFWQITIPMLMPSIVVALIFRTITALQTFDIPYTMTKGGPGNATETLAMLIHKTTIDYLDVGYGSTLAVCMFVLAMCITAVYLRRVGQQA
;
A
#
# COMPACT_ATOMS: atom_id res chain seq x y z
N MET A 1 38.64 21.88 1.94
CA MET A 1 37.64 21.42 2.93
C MET A 1 36.44 20.92 2.16
N THR A 2 36.36 19.63 1.88
CA THR A 2 35.19 19.01 1.23
C THR A 2 34.11 18.91 2.28
N ALA A 3 32.97 19.55 2.02
CA ALA A 3 31.80 19.46 2.89
C ALA A 3 31.45 17.98 3.13
N PRO A 4 31.14 17.58 4.37
CA PRO A 4 30.73 16.21 4.65
C PRO A 4 29.49 15.89 3.83
N THR A 5 29.60 14.87 3.00
CA THR A 5 28.50 14.38 2.18
C THR A 5 27.43 13.79 3.10
N ALA A 6 26.18 14.12 2.86
CA ALA A 6 25.05 13.49 3.56
C ALA A 6 25.23 11.97 3.60
N PRO A 7 24.74 11.27 4.65
CA PRO A 7 24.92 9.83 4.72
C PRO A 7 24.42 9.18 3.44
N GLY A 8 25.22 8.30 2.84
CA GLY A 8 25.06 7.79 1.46
C GLY A 8 23.70 7.11 1.16
N TRP A 9 22.87 6.84 2.19
CA TRP A 9 21.48 6.41 2.03
C TRP A 9 20.55 7.61 1.71
N ALA A 10 20.79 8.79 2.32
CA ALA A 10 19.99 9.99 2.07
C ALA A 10 20.33 10.62 0.70
N GLU A 11 21.58 10.51 0.27
CA GLU A 11 22.00 10.90 -1.07
C GLU A 11 21.38 10.02 -2.16
N ARG A 12 21.34 8.70 -1.94
CA ARG A 12 20.69 7.75 -2.86
C ARG A 12 19.18 7.92 -2.98
N LEU A 13 18.52 8.52 -2.00
CA LEU A 13 17.09 8.84 -2.07
C LEU A 13 16.82 10.20 -2.73
N ARG A 14 17.84 11.04 -2.87
CA ARG A 14 17.70 12.40 -3.41
C ARG A 14 17.86 12.47 -4.92
N ASP A 15 18.72 11.63 -5.50
CA ASP A 15 18.86 11.49 -6.94
C ASP A 15 18.07 10.24 -7.38
N PRO A 16 17.01 10.39 -8.18
CA PRO A 16 16.25 9.25 -8.69
C PRO A 16 17.09 8.46 -9.68
N ASP A 17 17.94 7.58 -9.16
CA ASP A 17 18.62 6.55 -9.91
C ASP A 17 17.61 5.68 -10.67
N GLU A 18 18.05 4.95 -11.69
CA GLU A 18 17.27 3.92 -12.39
C GLU A 18 16.59 2.94 -11.43
N ARG A 19 17.16 2.72 -10.22
CA ARG A 19 16.58 1.91 -9.13
C ARG A 19 15.33 2.54 -8.53
N THR A 20 15.31 3.87 -8.39
CA THR A 20 14.13 4.61 -7.92
C THR A 20 13.01 4.55 -8.95
N LEU A 21 13.33 4.59 -10.24
CA LEU A 21 12.37 4.38 -11.32
C LEU A 21 11.76 2.97 -11.27
N GLY A 22 12.54 1.95 -10.93
CA GLY A 22 12.05 0.59 -10.73
C GLY A 22 11.01 0.48 -9.59
N LEU A 23 11.13 1.30 -8.55
CA LEU A 23 10.14 1.37 -7.47
C LEU A 23 8.80 1.97 -7.92
N LEU A 24 8.78 2.74 -9.01
CA LEU A 24 7.57 3.35 -9.56
C LEU A 24 6.79 2.43 -10.48
N LEU A 25 7.41 1.36 -10.96
CA LEU A 25 6.82 0.42 -11.90
C LEU A 25 5.49 -0.19 -11.39
N PRO A 26 5.36 -0.59 -10.12
CA PRO A 26 4.08 -1.05 -9.60
C PRO A 26 2.98 0.02 -9.69
N TRP A 27 3.31 1.28 -9.45
CA TRP A 27 2.33 2.37 -9.51
C TRP A 27 1.87 2.68 -10.93
N ALA A 28 2.75 2.55 -11.92
CA ALA A 28 2.45 2.83 -13.33
C ALA A 28 1.43 1.84 -13.93
N LEU A 29 1.31 0.62 -13.39
CA LEU A 29 0.37 -0.37 -13.89
C LEU A 29 -1.08 0.02 -13.51
N PRO A 30 -2.09 -0.17 -14.39
CA PRO A 30 -3.49 -0.08 -14.01
C PRO A 30 -3.86 -1.09 -12.90
N LEU A 31 -4.77 -0.71 -11.99
CA LEU A 31 -5.16 -1.55 -10.84
C LEU A 31 -5.70 -2.91 -11.27
N SER A 32 -6.58 -2.94 -12.27
CA SER A 32 -7.16 -4.18 -12.80
C SER A 32 -6.11 -5.09 -13.43
N PHE A 33 -5.10 -4.53 -14.11
CA PHE A 33 -3.97 -5.32 -14.63
C PHE A 33 -3.13 -5.94 -13.53
N ALA A 34 -2.84 -5.19 -12.47
CA ALA A 34 -2.16 -5.75 -11.31
C ALA A 34 -2.96 -6.92 -10.72
N GLY A 35 -4.29 -6.76 -10.58
CA GLY A 35 -5.17 -7.85 -10.14
C GLY A 35 -5.10 -9.09 -11.03
N LEU A 36 -5.10 -8.93 -12.36
CA LEU A 36 -4.98 -10.06 -13.31
C LEU A 36 -3.62 -10.76 -13.21
N ILE A 37 -2.52 -10.00 -13.14
CA ILE A 37 -1.17 -10.56 -13.01
C ILE A 37 -1.07 -11.38 -11.72
N PHE A 38 -1.57 -10.87 -10.62
CA PHE A 38 -1.51 -11.58 -9.35
C PHE A 38 -2.54 -12.72 -9.24
N ALA A 39 -3.70 -12.63 -9.92
CA ALA A 39 -4.59 -13.78 -10.06
C ALA A 39 -3.89 -14.95 -10.77
N TRP A 40 -3.10 -14.66 -11.78
CA TRP A 40 -2.24 -15.64 -12.46
C TRP A 40 -1.12 -16.15 -11.56
N PHE A 41 -0.45 -15.24 -10.84
CA PHE A 41 0.63 -15.57 -9.91
C PHE A 41 0.16 -16.55 -8.82
N PHE A 42 -1.05 -16.38 -8.29
CA PHE A 42 -1.66 -17.23 -7.27
C PHE A 42 -2.54 -18.35 -7.83
N HIS A 43 -2.50 -18.62 -9.13
CA HIS A 43 -3.29 -19.70 -9.71
C HIS A 43 -2.87 -21.07 -9.17
N THR A 44 -3.85 -21.94 -8.91
CA THR A 44 -3.62 -23.23 -8.25
C THR A 44 -2.71 -24.16 -9.05
N GLU A 45 -2.92 -24.27 -10.36
CA GLU A 45 -2.24 -25.26 -11.20
C GLU A 45 -0.92 -24.74 -11.79
N TYR A 46 -0.94 -23.55 -12.37
CA TYR A 46 0.19 -22.96 -13.11
C TYR A 46 0.75 -21.67 -12.47
N GLY A 47 0.29 -21.34 -11.27
CA GLY A 47 0.74 -20.14 -10.58
C GLY A 47 2.16 -20.24 -10.03
N VAL A 48 2.93 -19.17 -10.22
CA VAL A 48 4.32 -19.06 -9.77
C VAL A 48 4.44 -19.26 -8.24
N ALA A 49 3.43 -18.85 -7.47
CA ALA A 49 3.43 -19.03 -6.01
C ALA A 49 3.56 -20.50 -5.59
N ASN A 50 2.83 -21.41 -6.26
CA ASN A 50 2.94 -22.84 -5.98
C ASN A 50 4.24 -23.44 -6.51
N ASP A 51 4.77 -22.94 -7.63
CA ASP A 51 6.04 -23.39 -8.15
C ASP A 51 7.21 -23.04 -7.22
N VAL A 52 7.22 -21.83 -6.68
CA VAL A 52 8.21 -21.40 -5.68
C VAL A 52 8.12 -22.27 -4.42
N LEU A 53 6.91 -22.52 -3.88
CA LEU A 53 6.75 -23.38 -2.72
C LEU A 53 7.26 -24.81 -2.95
N ARG A 54 7.02 -25.36 -4.14
CA ARG A 54 7.54 -26.69 -4.54
C ARG A 54 9.07 -26.70 -4.57
N ARG A 55 9.69 -25.71 -5.21
CA ARG A 55 11.16 -25.59 -5.30
C ARG A 55 11.83 -25.44 -3.93
N LEU A 56 11.14 -24.77 -3.00
CA LEU A 56 11.62 -24.61 -1.61
C LEU A 56 11.34 -25.84 -0.73
N GLY A 57 10.69 -26.89 -1.25
CA GLY A 57 10.32 -28.08 -0.49
C GLY A 57 9.21 -27.86 0.56
N LEU A 58 8.50 -26.72 0.47
CA LEU A 58 7.45 -26.32 1.42
C LEU A 58 6.04 -26.82 1.01
N ALA A 59 5.87 -27.32 -0.21
CA ALA A 59 4.61 -27.86 -0.70
C ALA A 59 4.84 -29.13 -1.52
N SER A 60 3.92 -30.11 -1.38
CA SER A 60 3.89 -31.30 -2.21
C SER A 60 3.38 -30.99 -3.60
N SER A 61 3.91 -31.73 -4.60
CA SER A 61 3.40 -31.66 -5.98
C SER A 61 1.98 -32.24 -6.11
N ALA A 62 1.58 -33.11 -5.18
CA ALA A 62 0.30 -33.78 -5.21
C ALA A 62 -0.86 -32.91 -4.71
N GLU A 63 -0.58 -31.91 -3.87
CA GLU A 63 -1.61 -31.04 -3.28
C GLU A 63 -1.20 -29.57 -3.44
N PRO A 64 -1.47 -28.93 -4.59
CA PRO A 64 -1.18 -27.54 -4.80
C PRO A 64 -2.05 -26.68 -3.87
N LYS A 65 -1.48 -25.62 -3.32
CA LYS A 65 -2.20 -24.71 -2.44
C LYS A 65 -3.24 -23.90 -3.21
N MET A 66 -4.48 -23.96 -2.75
CA MET A 66 -5.62 -23.25 -3.35
C MET A 66 -5.71 -21.82 -2.80
N TRP A 67 -4.82 -20.93 -3.26
CA TRP A 67 -4.68 -19.57 -2.76
C TRP A 67 -5.98 -18.75 -2.82
N LEU A 68 -6.67 -18.77 -3.96
CA LEU A 68 -7.84 -17.94 -4.21
C LEU A 68 -9.17 -18.64 -3.87
N LEU A 69 -9.14 -19.93 -3.55
CA LEU A 69 -10.34 -20.72 -3.23
C LEU A 69 -10.58 -20.89 -1.73
N GLN A 70 -9.64 -20.46 -0.89
CA GLN A 70 -9.80 -20.47 0.58
C GLN A 70 -9.86 -19.04 1.11
N PRO A 71 -10.85 -18.67 1.95
CA PRO A 71 -11.10 -17.30 2.37
C PRO A 71 -9.88 -16.56 2.92
N ALA A 72 -9.16 -17.18 3.88
CA ALA A 72 -8.00 -16.56 4.51
C ALA A 72 -6.84 -16.34 3.54
N TRP A 73 -6.57 -17.30 2.65
CA TRP A 73 -5.50 -17.21 1.66
C TRP A 73 -5.85 -16.23 0.54
N ALA A 74 -7.12 -16.20 0.10
CA ALA A 74 -7.60 -15.24 -0.89
C ALA A 74 -7.46 -13.81 -0.38
N MET A 75 -7.88 -13.55 0.86
CA MET A 75 -7.69 -12.24 1.49
C MET A 75 -6.20 -11.88 1.62
N GLY A 76 -5.35 -12.84 2.04
CA GLY A 76 -3.90 -12.63 2.13
C GLY A 76 -3.27 -12.30 0.77
N ALA A 77 -3.64 -13.02 -0.30
CA ALA A 77 -3.17 -12.76 -1.67
C ALA A 77 -3.58 -11.37 -2.17
N ILE A 78 -4.84 -10.97 -1.92
CA ILE A 78 -5.35 -9.64 -2.26
C ILE A 78 -4.59 -8.56 -1.49
N CYS A 79 -4.42 -8.72 -0.17
CA CYS A 79 -3.67 -7.77 0.65
C CYS A 79 -2.22 -7.61 0.17
N LEU A 80 -1.54 -8.71 -0.15
CA LEU A 80 -0.17 -8.67 -0.69
C LEU A 80 -0.11 -7.90 -2.01
N THR A 81 -1.05 -8.16 -2.91
CA THR A 81 -1.17 -7.46 -4.20
C THR A 81 -1.37 -5.97 -4.01
N ILE A 82 -2.28 -5.59 -3.11
CA ILE A 82 -2.56 -4.20 -2.79
C ILE A 82 -1.35 -3.51 -2.15
N ILE A 83 -0.66 -4.16 -1.21
CA ILE A 83 0.55 -3.63 -0.58
C ILE A 83 1.63 -3.40 -1.64
N TRP A 84 1.91 -4.39 -2.48
CA TRP A 84 2.89 -4.27 -3.57
C TRP A 84 2.56 -3.11 -4.50
N LYS A 85 1.31 -3.01 -4.94
CA LYS A 85 0.84 -1.97 -5.86
C LYS A 85 0.91 -0.56 -5.27
N THR A 86 0.54 -0.39 -4.00
CA THR A 86 0.39 0.93 -3.39
C THR A 86 1.64 1.41 -2.64
N SER A 87 2.56 0.51 -2.31
CA SER A 87 3.82 0.85 -1.60
C SER A 87 4.65 1.88 -2.36
N SER A 88 4.68 1.81 -3.69
CA SER A 88 5.39 2.75 -4.56
C SER A 88 4.91 4.19 -4.38
N PHE A 89 3.60 4.40 -4.39
CA PHE A 89 3.02 5.74 -4.22
C PHE A 89 3.26 6.28 -2.80
N MET A 90 3.14 5.42 -1.79
CA MET A 90 3.47 5.80 -0.41
C MET A 90 4.95 6.17 -0.28
N ALA A 91 5.83 5.40 -0.92
CA ALA A 91 7.26 5.70 -0.95
C ALA A 91 7.55 7.07 -1.57
N LEU A 92 6.84 7.48 -2.63
CA LEU A 92 6.99 8.81 -3.23
C LEU A 92 6.61 9.94 -2.27
N ILE A 93 5.49 9.81 -1.56
CA ILE A 93 5.06 10.82 -0.57
C ILE A 93 6.11 10.95 0.53
N LEU A 94 6.60 9.83 1.04
CA LEU A 94 7.63 9.84 2.08
C LEU A 94 8.97 10.36 1.57
N LEU A 95 9.34 10.04 0.33
CA LEU A 95 10.55 10.56 -0.31
C LEU A 95 10.50 12.09 -0.47
N ALA A 96 9.37 12.62 -0.92
CA ALA A 96 9.16 14.06 -0.97
C ALA A 96 9.29 14.72 0.40
N GLY A 97 8.73 14.09 1.45
CA GLY A 97 8.89 14.55 2.83
C GLY A 97 10.34 14.52 3.31
N LEU A 98 11.09 13.46 2.98
CA LEU A 98 12.51 13.34 3.32
C LEU A 98 13.37 14.43 2.68
N GLN A 99 13.04 14.84 1.45
CA GLN A 99 13.76 15.91 0.76
C GLN A 99 13.57 17.28 1.41
N MET A 100 12.52 17.46 2.19
CA MET A 100 12.25 18.72 2.93
C MET A 100 13.11 18.86 4.20
N ILE A 101 13.71 17.78 4.70
CA ILE A 101 14.52 17.81 5.93
C ILE A 101 15.89 18.43 5.63
N PRO A 102 16.26 19.54 6.32
CA PRO A 102 17.56 20.20 6.14
C PRO A 102 18.72 19.27 6.51
N LYS A 103 19.74 19.22 5.65
CA LYS A 103 20.95 18.42 5.89
C LYS A 103 21.70 18.85 7.15
N THR A 104 21.64 20.13 7.48
CA THR A 104 22.30 20.71 8.66
C THR A 104 21.90 20.05 9.98
N LEU A 105 20.67 19.50 10.07
CA LEU A 105 20.21 18.78 11.26
C LEU A 105 20.98 17.48 11.46
N TYR A 106 21.27 16.76 10.37
CA TYR A 106 22.06 15.52 10.42
C TYR A 106 23.53 15.81 10.71
N GLU A 107 24.09 16.88 10.11
CA GLU A 107 25.46 17.32 10.35
C GLU A 107 25.68 17.72 11.81
N ALA A 108 24.74 18.47 12.40
CA ALA A 108 24.78 18.82 13.82
C ALA A 108 24.72 17.57 14.72
N ALA A 109 23.82 16.65 14.43
CA ALA A 109 23.69 15.41 15.18
C ALA A 109 24.94 14.52 15.08
N GLU A 110 25.65 14.52 13.94
CA GLU A 110 26.93 13.81 13.79
C GLU A 110 28.03 14.42 14.64
N VAL A 111 28.09 15.75 14.72
CA VAL A 111 29.02 16.47 15.61
C VAL A 111 28.74 16.16 17.09
N ASP A 112 27.47 16.01 17.47
CA ASP A 112 27.03 15.60 18.81
C ASP A 112 27.23 14.10 19.09
N GLY A 113 27.75 13.33 18.12
CA GLY A 113 28.05 11.91 18.27
C GLY A 113 26.83 10.99 18.18
N ALA A 114 25.70 11.49 17.65
CA ALA A 114 24.49 10.69 17.49
C ALA A 114 24.68 9.56 16.44
N SER A 115 24.33 8.34 16.82
CA SER A 115 24.33 7.20 15.91
C SER A 115 23.23 7.35 14.84
N ARG A 116 23.37 6.65 13.70
CA ARG A 116 22.36 6.66 12.61
C ARG A 116 20.97 6.22 13.06
N TRP A 117 20.89 5.31 14.05
CA TRP A 117 19.65 4.86 14.63
C TRP A 117 18.97 5.97 15.47
N GLN A 118 19.75 6.74 16.22
CA GLN A 118 19.29 7.90 16.97
C GLN A 118 18.81 9.00 16.02
N GLN A 119 19.58 9.33 14.96
CA GLN A 119 19.17 10.29 13.93
C GLN A 119 17.85 9.88 13.26
N PHE A 120 17.66 8.58 12.96
CA PHE A 120 16.41 8.10 12.36
C PHE A 120 15.21 8.34 13.27
N TRP A 121 15.28 7.97 14.55
CA TRP A 121 14.15 8.08 15.47
C TRP A 121 13.93 9.50 16.02
N GLN A 122 14.99 10.30 16.18
CA GLN A 122 14.91 11.62 16.82
C GLN A 122 14.80 12.77 15.82
N ILE A 123 15.27 12.59 14.59
CA ILE A 123 15.22 13.64 13.56
C ILE A 123 14.30 13.19 12.41
N THR A 124 14.61 12.06 11.76
CA THR A 124 13.92 11.66 10.53
C THR A 124 12.44 11.42 10.77
N ILE A 125 12.08 10.57 11.72
CA ILE A 125 10.66 10.21 11.98
C ILE A 125 9.84 11.43 12.42
N PRO A 126 10.26 12.25 13.39
CA PRO A 126 9.49 13.44 13.80
C PRO A 126 9.31 14.45 12.66
N MET A 127 10.38 14.73 11.91
CA MET A 127 10.31 15.68 10.77
C MET A 127 9.49 15.12 9.59
N LEU A 128 9.42 13.81 9.45
CA LEU A 128 8.64 13.14 8.41
C LEU A 128 7.16 12.96 8.79
N MET A 129 6.81 13.19 10.06
CA MET A 129 5.46 12.94 10.58
C MET A 129 4.34 13.58 9.75
N PRO A 130 4.45 14.86 9.29
CA PRO A 130 3.43 15.45 8.43
C PRO A 130 3.20 14.64 7.14
N SER A 131 4.27 14.20 6.49
CA SER A 131 4.19 13.39 5.26
C SER A 131 3.62 12.00 5.52
N ILE A 132 3.98 11.38 6.65
CA ILE A 132 3.42 10.09 7.09
C ILE A 132 1.90 10.21 7.26
N VAL A 133 1.44 11.27 7.89
CA VAL A 133 0.01 11.47 8.12
C VAL A 133 -0.74 11.68 6.81
N VAL A 134 -0.21 12.50 5.89
CA VAL A 134 -0.81 12.67 4.55
C VAL A 134 -0.88 11.31 3.83
N ALA A 135 0.19 10.52 3.86
CA ALA A 135 0.23 9.18 3.27
C ALA A 135 -0.83 8.26 3.90
N LEU A 136 -1.00 8.27 5.22
CA LEU A 136 -1.98 7.46 5.94
C LEU A 136 -3.42 7.87 5.61
N ILE A 137 -3.72 9.18 5.55
CA ILE A 137 -5.04 9.69 5.16
C ILE A 137 -5.37 9.19 3.75
N PHE A 138 -4.46 9.43 2.80
CA PHE A 138 -4.64 9.01 1.41
C PHE A 138 -4.85 7.49 1.31
N ARG A 139 -4.03 6.72 2.04
CA ARG A 139 -4.13 5.25 2.05
C ARG A 139 -5.45 4.76 2.62
N THR A 140 -5.92 5.37 3.69
CA THR A 140 -7.19 4.97 4.33
C THR A 140 -8.38 5.22 3.42
N ILE A 141 -8.43 6.39 2.77
CA ILE A 141 -9.49 6.71 1.80
C ILE A 141 -9.48 5.73 0.63
N THR A 142 -8.31 5.50 0.02
CA THR A 142 -8.19 4.57 -1.11
C THR A 142 -8.46 3.12 -0.72
N ALA A 143 -8.18 2.73 0.53
CA ALA A 143 -8.51 1.39 1.01
C ALA A 143 -10.01 1.15 1.13
N LEU A 144 -10.78 2.15 1.59
CA LEU A 144 -12.24 2.06 1.64
C LEU A 144 -12.87 1.93 0.24
N GLN A 145 -12.26 2.56 -0.76
CA GLN A 145 -12.73 2.55 -2.15
C GLN A 145 -12.17 1.38 -2.97
N THR A 146 -11.48 0.43 -2.35
CA THR A 146 -10.85 -0.69 -3.07
C THR A 146 -11.90 -1.56 -3.75
N PHE A 147 -11.84 -1.62 -5.09
CA PHE A 147 -12.73 -2.39 -5.96
C PHE A 147 -11.95 -3.30 -6.93
N ASP A 148 -11.05 -2.72 -7.73
CA ASP A 148 -10.45 -3.35 -8.91
C ASP A 148 -9.74 -4.67 -8.62
N ILE A 149 -8.82 -4.69 -7.63
CA ILE A 149 -7.98 -5.84 -7.32
C ILE A 149 -8.80 -7.01 -6.77
N PRO A 150 -9.65 -6.85 -5.73
CA PRO A 150 -10.52 -7.94 -5.27
C PRO A 150 -11.47 -8.44 -6.36
N TYR A 151 -12.02 -7.52 -7.17
CA TYR A 151 -12.93 -7.88 -8.25
C TYR A 151 -12.24 -8.73 -9.33
N THR A 152 -11.04 -8.34 -9.77
CA THR A 152 -10.29 -9.06 -10.81
C THR A 152 -9.70 -10.38 -10.32
N MET A 153 -9.30 -10.47 -9.04
CA MET A 153 -8.68 -11.67 -8.48
C MET A 153 -9.70 -12.75 -8.11
N THR A 154 -10.80 -12.37 -7.46
CA THR A 154 -11.72 -13.33 -6.81
C THR A 154 -13.19 -13.06 -7.08
N LYS A 155 -13.57 -11.91 -7.65
CA LYS A 155 -14.95 -11.44 -7.77
C LYS A 155 -15.71 -11.46 -6.44
N GLY A 156 -15.00 -11.23 -5.32
CA GLY A 156 -15.56 -11.27 -3.97
C GLY A 156 -15.53 -12.65 -3.29
N GLY A 157 -15.19 -13.71 -4.03
CA GLY A 157 -15.15 -15.09 -3.51
C GLY A 157 -13.93 -15.41 -2.64
N PRO A 158 -13.91 -16.62 -2.06
CA PRO A 158 -15.01 -17.58 -1.95
C PRO A 158 -16.06 -17.14 -0.92
N GLY A 159 -17.35 -17.41 -1.20
CA GLY A 159 -18.44 -17.16 -0.26
C GLY A 159 -18.58 -15.71 0.21
N ASN A 160 -18.28 -14.72 -0.65
CA ASN A 160 -18.24 -13.28 -0.37
C ASN A 160 -17.17 -12.87 0.66
N ALA A 161 -16.21 -13.73 0.98
CA ALA A 161 -15.20 -13.44 2.00
C ALA A 161 -14.23 -12.30 1.63
N THR A 162 -14.11 -11.98 0.35
CA THR A 162 -13.27 -10.88 -0.16
C THR A 162 -14.09 -9.75 -0.79
N GLU A 163 -15.40 -9.74 -0.56
CA GLU A 163 -16.30 -8.69 -1.05
C GLU A 163 -16.05 -7.39 -0.28
N THR A 164 -15.69 -6.34 -0.98
CA THR A 164 -15.50 -5.00 -0.39
C THR A 164 -16.81 -4.21 -0.45
N LEU A 165 -16.90 -3.14 0.35
CA LEU A 165 -18.07 -2.25 0.32
C LEU A 165 -18.26 -1.63 -1.07
N ALA A 166 -17.19 -1.28 -1.78
CA ALA A 166 -17.25 -0.78 -3.14
C ALA A 166 -17.80 -1.84 -4.13
N MET A 167 -17.45 -3.11 -3.94
CA MET A 167 -18.02 -4.22 -4.74
C MET A 167 -19.48 -4.44 -4.43
N LEU A 168 -19.90 -4.34 -3.18
CA LEU A 168 -21.30 -4.44 -2.79
C LEU A 168 -22.13 -3.31 -3.41
N ILE A 169 -21.63 -2.07 -3.40
CA ILE A 169 -22.28 -0.94 -4.08
C ILE A 169 -22.44 -1.21 -5.57
N HIS A 170 -21.39 -1.66 -6.24
CA HIS A 170 -21.43 -2.01 -7.65
C HIS A 170 -22.48 -3.09 -7.94
N LYS A 171 -22.42 -4.20 -7.21
CA LYS A 171 -23.34 -5.34 -7.34
C LYS A 171 -24.81 -4.93 -7.15
N THR A 172 -25.07 -4.11 -6.12
CA THR A 172 -26.41 -3.63 -5.82
C THR A 172 -26.93 -2.71 -6.91
N THR A 173 -26.10 -1.77 -7.37
CA THR A 173 -26.50 -0.76 -8.34
C THR A 173 -26.63 -1.32 -9.76
N ILE A 174 -25.65 -2.15 -10.17
CA ILE A 174 -25.51 -2.61 -11.56
C ILE A 174 -26.13 -3.99 -11.76
N ASP A 175 -25.79 -4.98 -10.90
CA ASP A 175 -26.26 -6.36 -11.10
C ASP A 175 -27.72 -6.53 -10.65
N TYR A 176 -28.08 -5.92 -9.52
CA TYR A 176 -29.44 -5.99 -8.97
C TYR A 176 -30.35 -4.85 -9.44
N LEU A 177 -29.80 -3.82 -10.12
CA LEU A 177 -30.52 -2.63 -10.60
C LEU A 177 -31.25 -1.85 -9.49
N ASP A 178 -30.88 -2.07 -8.23
CA ASP A 178 -31.40 -1.33 -7.07
C ASP A 178 -30.57 -0.07 -6.82
N VAL A 179 -30.82 0.93 -7.67
CA VAL A 179 -30.09 2.20 -7.62
C VAL A 179 -30.34 2.94 -6.29
N GLY A 180 -31.55 2.79 -5.71
CA GLY A 180 -31.87 3.44 -4.44
C GLY A 180 -31.05 2.93 -3.28
N TYR A 181 -30.97 1.62 -3.10
CA TYR A 181 -30.16 1.01 -2.07
C TYR A 181 -28.65 1.19 -2.32
N GLY A 182 -28.19 1.02 -3.57
CA GLY A 182 -26.80 1.24 -3.96
C GLY A 182 -26.32 2.67 -3.68
N SER A 183 -27.16 3.67 -3.98
CA SER A 183 -26.86 5.08 -3.66
C SER A 183 -26.77 5.33 -2.16
N THR A 184 -27.63 4.69 -1.37
CA THR A 184 -27.59 4.78 0.10
C THR A 184 -26.27 4.23 0.64
N LEU A 185 -25.83 3.07 0.17
CA LEU A 185 -24.54 2.49 0.55
C LEU A 185 -23.37 3.41 0.16
N ALA A 186 -23.42 4.03 -1.03
CA ALA A 186 -22.39 4.97 -1.48
C ALA A 186 -22.30 6.22 -0.57
N VAL A 187 -23.45 6.77 -0.16
CA VAL A 187 -23.53 7.89 0.80
C VAL A 187 -22.97 7.46 2.17
N CYS A 188 -23.33 6.28 2.66
CA CYS A 188 -22.78 5.75 3.90
C CYS A 188 -21.25 5.61 3.85
N MET A 189 -20.72 5.08 2.74
CA MET A 189 -19.27 4.97 2.53
C MET A 189 -18.59 6.34 2.50
N PHE A 190 -19.21 7.33 1.85
CA PHE A 190 -18.71 8.70 1.81
C PHE A 190 -18.66 9.33 3.22
N VAL A 191 -19.74 9.21 3.99
CA VAL A 191 -19.81 9.71 5.37
C VAL A 191 -18.75 9.03 6.24
N LEU A 192 -18.57 7.71 6.12
CA LEU A 192 -17.53 6.97 6.83
C LEU A 192 -16.13 7.50 6.49
N ALA A 193 -15.84 7.71 5.20
CA ALA A 193 -14.57 8.27 4.76
C ALA A 193 -14.32 9.67 5.31
N MET A 194 -15.35 10.53 5.32
CA MET A 194 -15.28 11.87 5.93
C MET A 194 -15.02 11.82 7.44
N CYS A 195 -15.70 10.95 8.17
CA CYS A 195 -15.49 10.78 9.61
C CYS A 195 -14.04 10.36 9.91
N ILE A 196 -13.52 9.38 9.19
CA ILE A 196 -12.14 8.91 9.35
C ILE A 196 -11.14 10.05 9.05
N THR A 197 -11.35 10.77 7.94
CA THR A 197 -10.50 11.90 7.57
C THR A 197 -10.52 13.00 8.64
N ALA A 198 -11.69 13.33 9.17
CA ALA A 198 -11.83 14.33 10.24
C ALA A 198 -11.08 13.91 11.51
N VAL A 199 -11.08 12.62 11.87
CA VAL A 199 -10.31 12.10 13.01
C VAL A 199 -8.81 12.29 12.78
N TYR A 200 -8.31 11.96 11.58
CA TYR A 200 -6.90 12.17 11.25
C TYR A 200 -6.50 13.64 11.33
N LEU A 201 -7.28 14.54 10.72
CA LEU A 201 -7.01 15.99 10.73
C LEU A 201 -7.00 16.56 12.14
N ARG A 202 -7.93 16.14 13.00
CA ARG A 202 -7.94 16.58 14.42
C ARG A 202 -6.70 16.12 15.18
N ARG A 203 -6.24 14.90 14.95
CA ARG A 203 -5.04 14.37 15.60
C ARG A 203 -3.77 15.09 15.18
N VAL A 204 -3.68 15.47 13.90
CA VAL A 204 -2.52 16.18 13.34
C VAL A 204 -2.51 17.65 13.79
N GLY A 205 -3.66 18.32 13.75
CA GLY A 205 -3.77 19.71 14.20
C GLY A 205 -3.46 19.94 15.69
N GLN A 206 -3.38 18.87 16.50
CA GLN A 206 -2.97 18.95 17.91
C GLN A 206 -1.46 18.76 18.10
N GLN A 207 -0.71 18.40 17.04
CA GLN A 207 0.74 18.16 17.09
C GLN A 207 1.55 19.25 16.37
N ALA A 208 0.88 20.17 15.67
CA ALA A 208 1.46 21.36 15.05
C ALA A 208 1.28 22.60 15.94
#